data_67f477806a11263ae6dcbf2f01d326ce
#
_entry.id   67f477806a11263ae6dcbf2f01d326ce
#
_cell.length_a   1.000
_cell.length_b   1.000
_cell.length_c   1.000
_cell.angle_alpha   90.00
_cell.angle_beta   90.00
_cell.angle_gamma   90.00
#
_symmetry.space_group_name_H-M   'P 1'
#
loop_
_entity.id
_entity.type
_entity.pdbx_description
1 polymer ?
#
loop_
_entity_poly.entity_id
_entity_poly.type
_entity_poly.pdbx_seq_one_letter_code
_entity_poly.pdbx_strand_id
1 'polypeptide(L)'
;MKIKILRSDNGGEYNSKEFNQYCKQHGIKRQFSAPYTPQQNGVAERMNRTLREKARSMIRAKKLANSFWGEAVRTVAYLTNRSSTKAVRNITPEESWSGIKPTVAHLKIFYSTTYMHVQKEKRH
;
A
#
# COMPACT_ATOMS: atom_id res chain seq x y z
N MET A 1 11.01 7.11 -10.31
CA MET A 1 12.01 7.04 -9.21
C MET A 1 12.21 5.58 -8.80
N LYS A 2 13.42 5.19 -8.27
CA LYS A 2 13.69 3.82 -7.80
C LYS A 2 14.06 3.83 -6.33
N ILE A 3 13.68 2.78 -5.59
CA ILE A 3 14.09 2.60 -4.19
C ILE A 3 15.60 2.42 -4.14
N LYS A 4 16.29 3.24 -3.36
CA LYS A 4 17.73 3.13 -3.13
C LYS A 4 18.07 2.44 -1.82
N ILE A 5 17.25 2.66 -0.80
CA ILE A 5 17.45 2.13 0.55
C ILE A 5 16.13 1.57 1.06
N LEU A 6 16.18 0.36 1.57
CA LEU A 6 15.08 -0.28 2.29
C LEU A 6 15.47 -0.49 3.74
N ARG A 7 14.77 0.18 4.65
CA ARG A 7 14.92 -0.02 6.09
C ARG A 7 13.86 -0.98 6.60
N SER A 8 14.27 -1.98 7.34
CA SER A 8 13.39 -2.95 8.02
C SER A 8 13.96 -3.30 9.39
N ASP A 9 13.15 -3.95 10.20
CA ASP A 9 13.66 -4.68 11.37
C ASP A 9 14.37 -5.98 10.94
N ASN A 10 14.82 -6.76 11.93
CA ASN A 10 15.43 -8.06 11.71
C ASN A 10 14.40 -9.20 11.64
N GLY A 11 13.14 -8.91 11.29
CA GLY A 11 12.11 -9.92 11.11
C GLY A 11 12.54 -10.98 10.08
N GLY A 12 12.22 -12.25 10.36
CA GLY A 12 12.62 -13.38 9.52
C GLY A 12 12.13 -13.27 8.08
N GLU A 13 10.98 -12.62 7.87
CA GLU A 13 10.37 -12.36 6.55
C GLU A 13 11.25 -11.50 5.64
N TYR A 14 12.10 -10.64 6.23
CA TYR A 14 13.03 -9.78 5.47
C TYR A 14 14.44 -10.35 5.35
N ASN A 15 14.71 -11.52 5.93
CA ASN A 15 16.07 -12.11 5.99
C ASN A 15 16.25 -13.31 5.06
N SER A 16 15.31 -13.60 4.16
CA SER A 16 15.47 -14.70 3.21
C SER A 16 16.64 -14.42 2.25
N LYS A 17 17.31 -15.51 1.83
CA LYS A 17 18.41 -15.43 0.86
C LYS A 17 17.93 -14.85 -0.47
N GLU A 18 16.75 -15.25 -0.92
CA GLU A 18 16.14 -14.79 -2.17
C GLU A 18 15.87 -13.28 -2.14
N PHE A 19 15.33 -12.77 -1.03
CA PHE A 19 15.06 -11.35 -0.87
C PHE A 19 16.35 -10.52 -0.82
N ASN A 20 17.38 -11.01 -0.14
CA ASN A 20 18.69 -10.36 -0.11
C ASN A 20 19.32 -10.30 -1.51
N GLN A 21 19.24 -11.40 -2.26
CA GLN A 21 19.73 -11.46 -3.64
C GLN A 21 18.96 -10.51 -4.56
N TYR A 22 17.64 -10.46 -4.44
CA TYR A 22 16.79 -9.51 -5.17
C TYR A 22 17.20 -8.06 -4.91
N CYS A 23 17.37 -7.67 -3.63
CA CYS A 23 17.79 -6.31 -3.29
C CYS A 23 19.16 -5.98 -3.89
N LYS A 24 20.12 -6.90 -3.81
CA LYS A 24 21.47 -6.74 -4.39
C LYS A 24 21.43 -6.57 -5.91
N GLN A 25 20.67 -7.40 -6.61
CA GLN A 25 20.51 -7.32 -8.07
C GLN A 25 19.88 -6.00 -8.54
N HIS A 26 18.99 -5.40 -7.71
CA HIS A 26 18.32 -4.15 -8.04
C HIS A 26 19.00 -2.91 -7.45
N GLY A 27 20.20 -3.06 -6.85
CA GLY A 27 20.94 -1.95 -6.25
C GLY A 27 20.26 -1.33 -5.03
N ILE A 28 19.45 -2.10 -4.30
CA ILE A 28 18.75 -1.65 -3.10
C ILE A 28 19.59 -1.94 -1.88
N LYS A 29 20.07 -0.88 -1.21
CA LYS A 29 20.81 -1.01 0.05
C LYS A 29 19.87 -1.38 1.19
N ARG A 30 20.17 -2.47 1.88
CA ARG A 30 19.45 -2.89 3.10
C ARG A 30 20.00 -2.13 4.31
N GLN A 31 19.10 -1.58 5.12
CA GLN A 31 19.39 -1.02 6.43
C GLN A 31 18.49 -1.70 7.46
N PHE A 32 19.10 -2.24 8.51
CA PHE A 32 18.36 -2.82 9.62
C PHE A 32 18.27 -1.79 10.76
N SER A 33 17.13 -1.74 11.46
CA SER A 33 17.02 -1.02 12.71
C SER A 33 17.90 -1.71 13.76
N ALA A 34 18.48 -0.93 14.67
CA ALA A 34 19.25 -1.51 15.76
C ALA A 34 18.32 -2.37 16.65
N PRO A 35 18.83 -3.48 17.20
CA PRO A 35 18.08 -4.25 18.18
C PRO A 35 17.59 -3.36 19.34
N TYR A 36 16.39 -3.60 19.82
CA TYR A 36 15.78 -2.87 20.94
C TYR A 36 15.59 -1.35 20.74
N THR A 37 15.48 -0.88 19.49
CA THR A 37 15.17 0.53 19.18
C THR A 37 13.82 0.67 18.43
N PRO A 38 12.68 0.47 19.12
CA PRO A 38 11.36 0.56 18.47
C PRO A 38 11.08 1.94 17.87
N GLN A 39 11.73 2.99 18.36
CA GLN A 39 11.59 4.36 17.82
C GLN A 39 12.00 4.46 16.34
N GLN A 40 12.96 3.65 15.90
CA GLN A 40 13.41 3.63 14.50
C GLN A 40 12.39 3.03 13.54
N ASN A 41 11.47 2.21 14.06
CA ASN A 41 10.42 1.54 13.27
C ASN A 41 9.02 2.18 13.44
N GLY A 42 8.90 3.15 14.35
CA GLY A 42 7.61 3.75 14.73
C GLY A 42 6.83 4.39 13.58
N VAL A 43 7.50 4.83 12.51
CA VAL A 43 6.82 5.37 11.30
C VAL A 43 6.13 4.23 10.54
N ALA A 44 6.83 3.13 10.31
CA ALA A 44 6.28 1.96 9.62
C ALA A 44 5.14 1.32 10.44
N GLU A 45 5.32 1.19 11.74
CA GLU A 45 4.28 0.65 12.64
C GLU A 45 3.01 1.49 12.64
N ARG A 46 3.14 2.83 12.73
CA ARG A 46 1.98 3.74 12.63
C ARG A 46 1.29 3.63 11.27
N MET A 47 2.06 3.56 10.19
CA MET A 47 1.50 3.40 8.85
C MET A 47 0.75 2.07 8.73
N ASN A 48 1.35 0.97 9.17
CA ASN A 48 0.71 -0.34 9.17
C ASN A 48 -0.57 -0.38 10.01
N ARG A 49 -0.59 0.28 11.16
CA ARG A 49 -1.80 0.44 11.97
C ARG A 49 -2.87 1.20 11.20
N THR A 50 -2.53 2.35 10.61
CA THR A 50 -3.46 3.17 9.84
C THR A 50 -4.04 2.41 8.65
N LEU A 51 -3.22 1.70 7.88
CA LEU A 51 -3.68 0.90 6.75
C LEU A 51 -4.65 -0.19 7.21
N ARG A 52 -4.32 -0.89 8.29
CA ARG A 52 -5.14 -1.96 8.86
C ARG A 52 -6.49 -1.45 9.37
N GLU A 53 -6.51 -0.33 10.09
CA GLU A 53 -7.73 0.28 10.62
C GLU A 53 -8.65 0.74 9.48
N LYS A 54 -8.11 1.42 8.48
CA LYS A 54 -8.87 1.86 7.30
C LYS A 54 -9.43 0.67 6.51
N ALA A 55 -8.63 -0.37 6.26
CA ALA A 55 -9.09 -1.58 5.56
C ALA A 55 -10.23 -2.28 6.32
N ARG A 56 -10.08 -2.41 7.65
CA ARG A 56 -11.13 -2.96 8.51
C ARG A 56 -12.42 -2.14 8.45
N SER A 57 -12.31 -0.81 8.46
CA SER A 57 -13.47 0.08 8.33
C SER A 57 -14.17 -0.08 6.98
N MET A 58 -13.42 -0.21 5.88
CA MET A 58 -13.98 -0.44 4.54
C MET A 58 -14.76 -1.75 4.45
N ILE A 59 -14.18 -2.84 4.98
CA ILE A 59 -14.84 -4.17 5.01
C ILE A 59 -16.14 -4.10 5.83
N ARG A 60 -16.07 -3.52 7.03
CA ARG A 60 -17.23 -3.40 7.93
C ARG A 60 -18.34 -2.53 7.33
N ALA A 61 -18.00 -1.38 6.75
CA ALA A 61 -18.96 -0.47 6.14
C ALA A 61 -19.76 -1.13 5.00
N LYS A 62 -19.18 -2.10 4.31
CA LYS A 62 -19.79 -2.84 3.21
C LYS A 62 -20.25 -4.25 3.60
N LYS A 63 -20.13 -4.63 4.89
CA LYS A 63 -20.47 -5.96 5.42
C LYS A 63 -19.84 -7.11 4.60
N LEU A 64 -18.58 -6.92 4.18
CA LEU A 64 -17.87 -7.89 3.35
C LEU A 64 -17.27 -9.01 4.19
N ALA A 65 -17.10 -10.17 3.57
CA ALA A 65 -16.35 -11.27 4.16
C ALA A 65 -14.84 -10.91 4.32
N ASN A 66 -14.19 -11.54 5.30
CA ASN A 66 -12.76 -11.30 5.56
C ASN A 66 -11.84 -11.70 4.39
N SER A 67 -12.31 -12.53 3.46
CA SER A 67 -11.61 -12.87 2.22
C SER A 67 -11.26 -11.66 1.36
N PHE A 68 -12.00 -10.54 1.50
CA PHE A 68 -11.70 -9.27 0.81
C PHE A 68 -10.64 -8.41 1.50
N TRP A 69 -9.97 -8.93 2.53
CA TRP A 69 -8.94 -8.20 3.26
C TRP A 69 -7.82 -7.68 2.36
N GLY A 70 -7.29 -8.52 1.48
CA GLY A 70 -6.22 -8.15 0.55
C GLY A 70 -6.61 -6.99 -0.36
N GLU A 71 -7.83 -7.04 -0.93
CA GLU A 71 -8.35 -5.98 -1.80
C GLU A 71 -8.57 -4.67 -1.03
N ALA A 72 -9.08 -4.75 0.20
CA ALA A 72 -9.26 -3.58 1.05
C ALA A 72 -7.92 -2.91 1.38
N VAL A 73 -6.90 -3.68 1.75
CA VAL A 73 -5.55 -3.16 2.05
C VAL A 73 -4.93 -2.51 0.81
N ARG A 74 -5.01 -3.15 -0.36
CA ARG A 74 -4.53 -2.59 -1.63
C ARG A 74 -5.21 -1.27 -1.96
N THR A 75 -6.53 -1.22 -1.80
CA THR A 75 -7.32 -0.01 -2.04
C THR A 75 -6.93 1.11 -1.08
N VAL A 76 -6.79 0.81 0.21
CA VAL A 76 -6.36 1.79 1.21
C VAL A 76 -4.97 2.33 0.91
N ALA A 77 -4.02 1.47 0.55
CA ALA A 77 -2.67 1.88 0.18
C ALA A 77 -2.69 2.81 -1.06
N TYR A 78 -3.47 2.43 -2.07
CA TYR A 78 -3.67 3.22 -3.28
C TYR A 78 -4.25 4.60 -2.98
N LEU A 79 -5.31 4.68 -2.17
CA LEU A 79 -5.95 5.94 -1.78
C LEU A 79 -5.03 6.80 -0.89
N THR A 80 -4.29 6.18 0.03
CA THR A 80 -3.36 6.88 0.92
C THR A 80 -2.26 7.57 0.13
N ASN A 81 -1.73 6.91 -0.91
CA ASN A 81 -0.71 7.51 -1.77
C ASN A 81 -1.25 8.68 -2.63
N ARG A 82 -2.55 8.76 -2.86
CA ARG A 82 -3.23 9.81 -3.64
C ARG A 82 -3.95 10.85 -2.78
N SER A 83 -3.81 10.74 -1.47
CA SER A 83 -4.34 11.72 -0.52
C SER A 83 -3.22 12.59 0.04
N SER A 84 -3.54 13.84 0.38
CA SER A 84 -2.59 14.72 1.07
C SER A 84 -2.19 14.14 2.43
N THR A 85 -0.92 14.27 2.78
CA THR A 85 -0.39 13.83 4.07
C THR A 85 0.48 14.92 4.68
N LYS A 86 0.62 14.92 6.02
CA LYS A 86 1.50 15.87 6.71
C LYS A 86 2.99 15.66 6.37
N ALA A 87 3.35 14.47 5.91
CA ALA A 87 4.73 14.13 5.58
C ALA A 87 5.21 14.79 4.28
N VAL A 88 4.29 15.12 3.38
CA VAL A 88 4.59 15.75 2.09
C VAL A 88 3.70 16.98 1.97
N ARG A 89 4.30 18.17 2.01
CA ARG A 89 3.55 19.45 1.99
C ARG A 89 3.00 19.73 0.59
N ASN A 90 1.69 20.03 0.52
CA ASN A 90 0.97 20.51 -0.67
C ASN A 90 0.92 19.58 -1.89
N ILE A 91 1.50 18.38 -1.81
CA ILE A 91 1.46 17.37 -2.86
C ILE A 91 1.09 16.00 -2.26
N THR A 92 0.79 15.03 -3.11
CA THR A 92 0.52 13.67 -2.66
C THR A 92 1.80 12.83 -2.61
N PRO A 93 1.85 11.74 -1.84
CA PRO A 93 2.98 10.80 -1.88
C PRO A 93 3.27 10.25 -3.28
N GLU A 94 2.23 9.98 -4.08
CA GLU A 94 2.36 9.54 -5.47
C GLU A 94 3.03 10.61 -6.33
N GLU A 95 2.60 11.86 -6.21
CA GLU A 95 3.19 12.98 -6.94
C GLU A 95 4.65 13.22 -6.54
N SER A 96 4.94 13.14 -5.24
CA SER A 96 6.32 13.23 -4.73
C SER A 96 7.21 12.12 -5.27
N TRP A 97 6.67 10.93 -5.49
CA TRP A 97 7.40 9.77 -5.99
C TRP A 97 7.57 9.80 -7.51
N SER A 98 6.49 10.05 -8.24
CA SER A 98 6.46 9.96 -9.71
C SER A 98 6.83 11.25 -10.42
N GLY A 99 6.67 12.41 -9.75
CA GLY A 99 6.75 13.73 -10.35
C GLY A 99 5.49 14.13 -11.12
N ILE A 100 4.44 13.30 -11.10
CA ILE A 100 3.20 13.52 -11.85
C ILE A 100 2.03 13.54 -10.88
N LYS A 101 1.20 14.59 -10.96
CA LYS A 101 -0.02 14.70 -10.16
C LYS A 101 -1.02 13.62 -10.54
N PRO A 102 -1.40 12.74 -9.62
CA PRO A 102 -2.31 11.65 -9.94
C PRO A 102 -3.73 12.14 -10.18
N THR A 103 -4.40 11.60 -11.20
CA THR A 103 -5.84 11.78 -11.34
C THR A 103 -6.61 10.89 -10.38
N VAL A 104 -7.73 11.39 -9.88
CA VAL A 104 -8.67 10.66 -9.02
C VAL A 104 -10.05 10.51 -9.66
N ALA A 105 -10.22 10.99 -10.87
CA ALA A 105 -11.52 10.99 -11.59
C ALA A 105 -12.10 9.58 -11.82
N HIS A 106 -11.23 8.56 -11.89
CA HIS A 106 -11.63 7.16 -12.07
C HIS A 106 -12.06 6.46 -10.77
N LEU A 107 -11.89 7.11 -9.61
CA LEU A 107 -12.22 6.49 -8.32
C LEU A 107 -13.74 6.29 -8.19
N LYS A 108 -14.09 5.11 -7.73
CA LYS A 108 -15.46 4.72 -7.36
C LYS A 108 -15.49 4.30 -5.90
N ILE A 109 -16.68 4.27 -5.33
CA ILE A 109 -16.86 3.76 -3.97
C ILE A 109 -16.41 2.30 -3.93
N PHE A 110 -15.58 1.95 -2.95
CA PHE A 110 -15.09 0.59 -2.77
C PHE A 110 -16.28 -0.39 -2.70
N TYR A 111 -16.19 -1.47 -3.47
CA TYR A 111 -17.22 -2.50 -3.57
C TYR A 111 -18.61 -1.93 -3.91
N SER A 112 -18.67 -1.02 -4.87
CA SER A 112 -19.95 -0.58 -5.47
C SER A 112 -20.42 -1.61 -6.49
N THR A 113 -21.74 -1.77 -6.59
CA THR A 113 -22.33 -2.60 -7.64
C THR A 113 -21.97 -2.04 -9.01
N THR A 114 -21.48 -2.89 -9.87
CA THR A 114 -21.15 -2.55 -11.27
C THR A 114 -21.94 -3.45 -12.20
N TYR A 115 -22.34 -2.87 -13.33
CA TYR A 115 -23.04 -3.59 -14.39
C TYR A 115 -22.15 -3.63 -15.62
N MET A 116 -21.98 -4.82 -16.19
CA MET A 116 -21.28 -5.02 -17.43
C MET A 116 -22.28 -5.35 -18.54
N HIS A 117 -22.20 -4.63 -19.66
CA HIS A 117 -23.00 -4.98 -20.82
C HIS A 117 -22.44 -6.27 -21.46
N VAL A 118 -23.29 -7.31 -21.49
CA VAL A 118 -22.99 -8.56 -22.20
C VAL A 118 -23.77 -8.54 -23.51
N GLN A 119 -23.08 -8.71 -24.64
CA GLN A 119 -23.69 -8.82 -25.97
C GLN A 119 -24.70 -9.97 -26.00
N LYS A 120 -25.79 -9.77 -26.75
CA LYS A 120 -26.92 -10.77 -26.79
C LYS A 120 -26.46 -12.19 -27.08
N GLU A 121 -25.49 -12.34 -27.97
CA GLU A 121 -24.95 -13.64 -28.40
C GLU A 121 -24.16 -14.38 -27.30
N LYS A 122 -23.79 -13.68 -26.20
CA LYS A 122 -23.02 -14.23 -25.08
C LYS A 122 -23.80 -14.31 -23.78
N ARG A 123 -25.12 -14.11 -23.83
CA ARG A 123 -26.01 -14.27 -22.68
C ARG A 123 -26.48 -15.72 -22.60
N HIS A 124 -25.93 -16.48 -21.66
CA HIS A 124 -26.43 -17.83 -21.30
C HIS A 124 -27.45 -17.73 -20.21
#